data_1372533494032234519375d17f191923
#
_entry.id   1372533494032234519375d17f191923
#
_cell.length_a   1.000
_cell.length_b   1.000
_cell.length_c   1.000
_cell.angle_alpha   90.00
_cell.angle_beta   90.00
_cell.angle_gamma   90.00
#
_symmetry.space_group_name_H-M   'P 1'
#
loop_
_entity.id
_entity.type
_entity.pdbx_description
1 polymer ?
#
loop_
_entity_poly.entity_id
_entity_poly.type
_entity_poly.pdbx_seq_one_letter_code
_entity_poly.pdbx_strand_id
1 'polypeptide(L)'
;MTAARVRKVLALLCTLLIIGAVIMASFDDRTSKPMLKNGDVLGQDTGESYSQYQQRADHSLVGASGTSWAMITFAEPLPAEHAGALVEQLHLKRVSGVVFADEKPQALPEPVAPETRIEVFERWTPPAKNIVGVIAYDDAELFRGLADNPQLGAIEVLPQGAAWGRFGVRPVAVD
;
A
#
# COMPACT_ATOMS: atom_id res chain seq x y z
N MET A 1 -18.43 42.52 -38.28
CA MET A 1 -17.98 41.12 -38.09
C MET A 1 -19.20 40.21 -38.10
N THR A 2 -19.20 39.14 -38.88
CA THR A 2 -20.33 38.21 -38.94
C THR A 2 -20.39 37.41 -37.64
N ALA A 3 -21.60 37.13 -37.13
CA ALA A 3 -21.83 36.37 -35.88
C ALA A 3 -21.06 35.05 -35.82
N ALA A 4 -20.84 34.42 -36.98
CA ALA A 4 -20.04 33.22 -37.12
C ALA A 4 -18.54 33.43 -36.79
N ARG A 5 -17.98 34.57 -37.12
CA ARG A 5 -16.58 34.92 -36.79
C ARG A 5 -16.40 35.15 -35.29
N VAL A 6 -17.37 35.84 -34.69
CA VAL A 6 -17.36 36.10 -33.23
C VAL A 6 -17.39 34.79 -32.46
N ARG A 7 -18.28 33.84 -32.83
CA ARG A 7 -18.33 32.48 -32.19
C ARG A 7 -17.03 31.72 -32.32
N LYS A 8 -16.38 31.74 -33.49
CA LYS A 8 -15.08 31.07 -33.69
C LYS A 8 -13.97 31.69 -32.85
N VAL A 9 -13.91 33.02 -32.76
CA VAL A 9 -12.92 33.71 -31.91
C VAL A 9 -13.18 33.42 -30.43
N LEU A 10 -14.44 33.42 -29.99
CA LEU A 10 -14.76 33.09 -28.61
C LEU A 10 -14.40 31.63 -28.24
N ALA A 11 -14.72 30.70 -29.14
CA ALA A 11 -14.35 29.29 -28.94
C ALA A 11 -12.81 29.12 -28.85
N LEU A 12 -12.05 29.78 -29.70
CA LEU A 12 -10.59 29.73 -29.66
C LEU A 12 -10.03 30.31 -28.36
N LEU A 13 -10.57 31.44 -27.89
CA LEU A 13 -10.20 32.03 -26.59
C LEU A 13 -10.50 31.11 -25.41
N CYS A 14 -11.67 30.49 -25.39
CA CYS A 14 -12.01 29.53 -24.35
C CYS A 14 -11.07 28.32 -24.35
N THR A 15 -10.74 27.79 -25.52
CA THR A 15 -9.79 26.66 -25.64
C THR A 15 -8.40 27.06 -25.14
N LEU A 16 -7.90 28.25 -25.51
CA LEU A 16 -6.61 28.72 -25.01
C LEU A 16 -6.58 28.95 -23.51
N LEU A 17 -7.68 29.45 -22.92
CA LEU A 17 -7.82 29.60 -21.46
C LEU A 17 -7.81 28.26 -20.74
N ILE A 18 -8.51 27.24 -21.28
CA ILE A 18 -8.50 25.90 -20.71
C ILE A 18 -7.10 25.29 -20.76
N ILE A 19 -6.43 25.38 -21.92
CA ILE A 19 -5.05 24.88 -22.06
C ILE A 19 -4.12 25.60 -21.08
N GLY A 20 -4.22 26.91 -20.97
CA GLY A 20 -3.45 27.70 -20.01
C GLY A 20 -3.69 27.29 -18.55
N ALA A 21 -4.96 27.05 -18.18
CA ALA A 21 -5.32 26.58 -16.84
C ALA A 21 -4.75 25.17 -16.55
N VAL A 22 -4.79 24.25 -17.53
CA VAL A 22 -4.20 22.90 -17.40
C VAL A 22 -2.69 22.97 -17.24
N ILE A 23 -2.03 23.82 -18.04
CA ILE A 23 -0.57 24.03 -17.93
C ILE A 23 -0.23 24.60 -16.56
N MET A 24 -0.94 25.62 -16.09
CA MET A 24 -0.69 26.19 -14.76
C MET A 24 -0.95 25.17 -13.64
N ALA A 25 -2.02 24.38 -13.74
CA ALA A 25 -2.29 23.31 -12.79
C ALA A 25 -1.20 22.22 -12.77
N SER A 26 -0.54 21.98 -13.91
CA SER A 26 0.58 21.02 -14.01
C SER A 26 1.82 21.46 -13.23
N PHE A 27 1.97 22.76 -13.00
CA PHE A 27 3.06 23.33 -12.19
C PHE A 27 2.67 23.56 -10.73
N ASP A 28 1.41 23.33 -10.37
CA ASP A 28 0.96 23.46 -8.99
C ASP A 28 1.45 22.26 -8.17
N ASP A 29 2.16 22.53 -7.08
CA ASP A 29 2.69 21.54 -6.14
C ASP A 29 1.61 20.63 -5.54
N ARG A 30 0.36 21.07 -5.54
CA ARG A 30 -0.80 20.30 -5.04
C ARG A 30 -1.28 19.24 -6.02
N THR A 31 -1.00 19.41 -7.31
CA THR A 31 -1.51 18.51 -8.36
C THR A 31 -0.45 17.61 -8.96
N SER A 32 0.83 18.01 -8.91
CA SER A 32 1.93 17.34 -9.63
C SER A 32 3.02 16.72 -8.75
N LYS A 33 3.10 17.09 -7.46
CA LYS A 33 4.11 16.54 -6.56
C LYS A 33 3.56 15.36 -5.76
N PRO A 34 4.36 14.28 -5.62
CA PRO A 34 4.01 13.21 -4.70
C PRO A 34 3.87 13.77 -3.28
N MET A 35 2.90 13.29 -2.54
CA MET A 35 2.70 13.69 -1.14
C MET A 35 3.97 13.43 -0.33
N LEU A 36 4.35 14.38 0.52
CA LEU A 36 5.46 14.21 1.45
C LEU A 36 5.16 13.02 2.37
N LYS A 37 6.15 12.15 2.55
CA LYS A 37 6.07 11.05 3.52
C LYS A 37 6.01 11.63 4.93
N ASN A 38 5.24 10.98 5.81
CA ASN A 38 5.10 11.39 7.21
C ASN A 38 6.34 11.10 8.08
N GLY A 39 7.32 10.37 7.53
CA GLY A 39 8.44 9.83 8.30
C GLY A 39 8.19 8.43 8.82
N ASP A 40 6.94 7.96 8.86
CA ASP A 40 6.59 6.59 9.25
C ASP A 40 7.11 5.60 8.22
N VAL A 41 7.62 4.47 8.67
CA VAL A 41 8.15 3.41 7.81
C VAL A 41 7.77 2.06 8.39
N LEU A 42 7.27 1.17 7.54
CA LEU A 42 7.06 -0.25 7.82
C LEU A 42 8.25 -1.07 7.30
N GLY A 43 8.50 -2.20 7.92
CA GLY A 43 9.53 -3.15 7.52
C GLY A 43 10.84 -2.96 8.26
N GLN A 44 11.80 -3.82 7.94
CA GLN A 44 13.06 -3.95 8.65
C GLN A 44 13.98 -2.74 8.47
N ASP A 45 14.57 -2.25 9.55
CA ASP A 45 15.54 -1.16 9.51
C ASP A 45 16.89 -1.62 8.99
N THR A 46 17.68 -0.69 8.44
CA THR A 46 19.01 -1.00 7.94
C THR A 46 19.92 -1.48 9.07
N GLY A 47 20.40 -2.70 8.97
CA GLY A 47 21.25 -3.34 9.98
C GLY A 47 20.51 -3.97 11.15
N GLU A 48 19.18 -3.92 11.15
CA GLU A 48 18.33 -4.61 12.10
C GLU A 48 18.28 -6.11 11.76
N SER A 49 18.47 -6.99 12.75
CA SER A 49 18.25 -8.43 12.56
C SER A 49 16.74 -8.74 12.50
N TYR A 50 16.36 -9.88 11.93
CA TYR A 50 14.95 -10.28 11.89
C TYR A 50 14.32 -10.38 13.28
N SER A 51 15.05 -10.93 14.26
CA SER A 51 14.57 -11.00 15.64
C SER A 51 14.38 -9.63 16.30
N GLN A 52 15.20 -8.63 15.98
CA GLN A 52 15.02 -7.25 16.45
C GLN A 52 13.79 -6.61 15.79
N TYR A 53 13.63 -6.85 14.49
CA TYR A 53 12.43 -6.43 13.77
C TYR A 53 11.16 -7.00 14.39
N GLN A 54 11.11 -8.30 14.68
CA GLN A 54 9.97 -8.94 15.34
C GLN A 54 9.65 -8.28 16.68
N GLN A 55 10.64 -8.05 17.54
CA GLN A 55 10.44 -7.38 18.84
C GLN A 55 9.86 -5.96 18.68
N ARG A 56 10.34 -5.20 17.68
CA ARG A 56 9.83 -3.86 17.39
C ARG A 56 8.41 -3.91 16.85
N ALA A 57 8.10 -4.86 15.98
CA ALA A 57 6.76 -5.09 15.46
C ALA A 57 5.77 -5.45 16.60
N ASP A 58 6.13 -6.37 17.48
CA ASP A 58 5.32 -6.76 18.65
C ASP A 58 5.05 -5.55 19.55
N HIS A 59 6.07 -4.72 19.80
CA HIS A 59 5.90 -3.51 20.60
C HIS A 59 4.93 -2.51 19.93
N SER A 60 4.98 -2.36 18.61
CA SER A 60 4.06 -1.51 17.86
C SER A 60 2.62 -2.02 17.97
N LEU A 61 2.43 -3.34 17.90
CA LEU A 61 1.13 -3.99 17.99
C LEU A 61 0.49 -3.84 19.38
N VAL A 62 1.29 -3.97 20.45
CA VAL A 62 0.82 -3.76 21.83
C VAL A 62 0.30 -2.33 22.03
N GLY A 63 0.99 -1.33 21.47
CA GLY A 63 0.60 0.08 21.57
C GLY A 63 -0.50 0.51 20.60
N ALA A 64 -0.88 -0.34 19.65
CA ALA A 64 -1.85 0.01 18.61
C ALA A 64 -3.28 0.14 19.16
N SER A 65 -4.07 1.04 18.58
CA SER A 65 -5.48 1.23 18.89
C SER A 65 -6.26 1.67 17.65
N GLY A 66 -7.54 1.29 17.58
CA GLY A 66 -8.42 1.61 16.44
C GLY A 66 -7.92 1.03 15.13
N THR A 67 -8.31 1.63 14.02
CA THR A 67 -7.97 1.15 12.68
C THR A 67 -6.67 1.80 12.20
N SER A 68 -5.73 0.98 11.74
CA SER A 68 -4.39 1.42 11.33
C SER A 68 -3.84 0.62 10.16
N TRP A 69 -2.82 1.17 9.51
CA TRP A 69 -2.01 0.43 8.55
C TRP A 69 -1.03 -0.47 9.29
N ALA A 70 -0.87 -1.67 8.77
CA ALA A 70 0.09 -2.64 9.28
C ALA A 70 0.80 -3.38 8.15
N MET A 71 2.00 -3.83 8.42
CA MET A 71 2.70 -4.83 7.63
C MET A 71 2.59 -6.18 8.35
N ILE A 72 2.00 -7.14 7.68
CA ILE A 72 1.92 -8.53 8.14
C ILE A 72 2.99 -9.29 7.38
N THR A 73 4.02 -9.72 8.08
CA THR A 73 5.11 -10.54 7.53
C THR A 73 4.77 -12.01 7.72
N PHE A 74 4.92 -12.82 6.69
CA PHE A 74 4.71 -14.25 6.76
C PHE A 74 5.88 -14.94 7.46
N ALA A 75 5.63 -16.11 8.08
CA ALA A 75 6.68 -16.90 8.72
C ALA A 75 7.73 -17.41 7.70
N GLU A 76 7.30 -17.61 6.46
CA GLU A 76 8.16 -17.94 5.33
C GLU A 76 7.65 -17.26 4.05
N PRO A 77 8.53 -16.99 3.06
CA PRO A 77 8.08 -16.40 1.79
C PRO A 77 7.13 -17.34 1.02
N LEU A 78 5.99 -16.84 0.60
CA LEU A 78 4.93 -17.62 -0.04
C LEU A 78 4.77 -17.25 -1.52
N PRO A 79 4.48 -18.23 -2.41
CA PRO A 79 4.02 -17.95 -3.76
C PRO A 79 2.65 -17.25 -3.74
N ALA A 80 2.31 -16.55 -4.82
CA ALA A 80 1.12 -15.70 -4.93
C ALA A 80 -0.19 -16.41 -4.53
N GLU A 81 -0.41 -17.64 -5.03
CA GLU A 81 -1.59 -18.45 -4.72
C GLU A 81 -1.72 -18.70 -3.20
N HIS A 82 -0.63 -19.15 -2.56
CA HIS A 82 -0.64 -19.44 -1.13
C HIS A 82 -0.77 -18.18 -0.27
N ALA A 83 -0.11 -17.09 -0.66
CA ALA A 83 -0.25 -15.80 0.00
C ALA A 83 -1.69 -15.26 -0.09
N GLY A 84 -2.32 -15.35 -1.26
CA GLY A 84 -3.71 -14.99 -1.48
C GLY A 84 -4.66 -15.81 -0.62
N ALA A 85 -4.49 -17.14 -0.57
CA ALA A 85 -5.28 -18.05 0.23
C ALA A 85 -5.14 -17.77 1.75
N LEU A 86 -3.91 -17.54 2.23
CA LEU A 86 -3.66 -17.17 3.62
C LEU A 86 -4.37 -15.85 3.96
N VAL A 87 -4.22 -14.83 3.13
CA VAL A 87 -4.85 -13.53 3.35
C VAL A 87 -6.39 -13.60 3.38
N GLU A 88 -7.00 -14.48 2.56
CA GLU A 88 -8.45 -14.75 2.66
C GLU A 88 -8.83 -15.36 4.02
N GLN A 89 -8.04 -16.31 4.53
CA GLN A 89 -8.27 -16.93 5.84
C GLN A 89 -8.11 -15.94 7.00
N LEU A 90 -7.26 -14.92 6.87
CA LEU A 90 -7.08 -13.88 7.88
C LEU A 90 -8.26 -12.89 7.96
N HIS A 91 -9.20 -12.93 7.02
CA HIS A 91 -10.39 -12.07 6.95
C HIS A 91 -10.10 -10.56 7.04
N LEU A 92 -8.96 -10.13 6.47
CA LEU A 92 -8.57 -8.72 6.46
C LEU A 92 -9.54 -7.87 5.63
N LYS A 93 -9.98 -6.75 6.17
CA LYS A 93 -10.90 -5.81 5.49
C LYS A 93 -10.26 -5.23 4.22
N ARG A 94 -8.98 -4.86 4.31
CA ARG A 94 -8.27 -4.25 3.18
C ARG A 94 -6.82 -4.68 3.12
N VAL A 95 -6.38 -5.09 1.92
CA VAL A 95 -4.98 -5.37 1.61
C VAL A 95 -4.57 -4.54 0.39
N SER A 96 -3.64 -3.63 0.57
CA SER A 96 -3.29 -2.63 -0.45
C SER A 96 -1.91 -2.82 -1.06
N GLY A 97 -1.13 -3.79 -0.61
CA GLY A 97 0.17 -4.05 -1.18
C GLY A 97 0.75 -5.38 -0.79
N VAL A 98 1.67 -5.87 -1.61
CA VAL A 98 2.53 -7.02 -1.37
C VAL A 98 3.96 -6.58 -1.20
N VAL A 99 4.71 -7.27 -0.35
CA VAL A 99 6.11 -6.99 -0.03
C VAL A 99 6.96 -8.18 -0.44
N PHE A 100 8.07 -7.90 -1.11
CA PHE A 100 9.06 -8.86 -1.55
C PHE A 100 10.35 -8.67 -0.76
N ALA A 101 11.21 -9.70 -0.71
CA ALA A 101 12.47 -9.63 0.02
C ALA A 101 13.45 -8.60 -0.58
N ASP A 102 13.54 -8.56 -1.92
CA ASP A 102 14.60 -7.84 -2.64
C ASP A 102 14.09 -6.66 -3.47
N GLU A 103 12.79 -6.39 -3.45
CA GLU A 103 12.18 -5.39 -4.33
C GLU A 103 11.31 -4.40 -3.56
N LYS A 104 11.00 -3.31 -4.23
CA LYS A 104 10.04 -2.35 -3.69
C LYS A 104 8.67 -3.00 -3.57
N PRO A 105 7.91 -2.68 -2.52
CA PRO A 105 6.55 -3.17 -2.38
C PRO A 105 5.70 -2.74 -3.56
N GLN A 106 4.82 -3.63 -3.98
CA GLN A 106 3.90 -3.39 -5.08
C GLN A 106 2.48 -3.16 -4.54
N ALA A 107 1.83 -2.12 -5.04
CA ALA A 107 0.42 -1.87 -4.72
C ALA A 107 -0.46 -3.00 -5.28
N LEU A 108 -1.43 -3.42 -4.48
CA LEU A 108 -2.38 -4.47 -4.82
C LEU A 108 -3.80 -3.89 -4.79
N PRO A 109 -4.60 -4.04 -5.86
CA PRO A 109 -6.00 -3.64 -5.81
C PRO A 109 -6.83 -4.61 -4.97
N GLU A 110 -7.94 -4.13 -4.43
CA GLU A 110 -8.95 -5.02 -3.85
C GLU A 110 -9.67 -5.80 -4.95
N PRO A 111 -10.05 -7.06 -4.68
CA PRO A 111 -10.79 -7.86 -5.64
C PRO A 111 -12.17 -7.23 -5.94
N VAL A 112 -12.56 -7.27 -7.21
CA VAL A 112 -13.88 -6.84 -7.68
C VAL A 112 -14.62 -8.05 -8.20
N ALA A 113 -15.77 -8.38 -7.60
CA ALA A 113 -16.55 -9.55 -8.01
C ALA A 113 -16.75 -9.63 -9.53
N PRO A 114 -16.59 -10.80 -10.15
CA PRO A 114 -16.48 -12.15 -9.52
C PRO A 114 -15.04 -12.55 -9.09
N GLU A 115 -14.04 -11.70 -9.25
CA GLU A 115 -12.64 -12.01 -8.97
C GLU A 115 -12.40 -12.26 -7.47
N THR A 116 -11.63 -13.28 -7.16
CA THR A 116 -11.19 -13.64 -5.81
C THR A 116 -9.88 -12.93 -5.43
N ARG A 117 -9.54 -12.92 -4.16
CA ARG A 117 -8.26 -12.37 -3.69
C ARG A 117 -7.08 -13.18 -4.20
N ILE A 118 -7.21 -14.50 -4.30
CA ILE A 118 -6.18 -15.38 -4.88
C ILE A 118 -5.86 -14.96 -6.31
N GLU A 119 -6.88 -14.79 -7.16
CA GLU A 119 -6.71 -14.37 -8.56
C GLU A 119 -6.06 -12.99 -8.69
N VAL A 120 -6.37 -12.05 -7.76
CA VAL A 120 -5.69 -10.75 -7.71
C VAL A 120 -4.21 -10.93 -7.39
N PHE A 121 -3.87 -11.74 -6.38
CA PHE A 121 -2.47 -12.00 -6.03
C PHE A 121 -1.69 -12.62 -7.19
N GLU A 122 -2.24 -13.64 -7.83
CA GLU A 122 -1.61 -14.29 -8.99
C GLU A 122 -1.40 -13.33 -10.17
N ARG A 123 -2.39 -12.50 -10.46
CA ARG A 123 -2.33 -11.54 -11.57
C ARG A 123 -1.34 -10.41 -11.34
N TRP A 124 -1.22 -9.91 -10.09
CA TRP A 124 -0.42 -8.74 -9.76
C TRP A 124 0.97 -9.07 -9.22
N THR A 125 1.26 -10.31 -8.90
CA THR A 125 2.59 -10.75 -8.48
C THR A 125 3.39 -11.23 -9.69
N PRO A 126 4.62 -10.75 -9.91
CA PRO A 126 5.46 -11.24 -10.98
C PRO A 126 5.69 -12.76 -10.85
N PRO A 127 5.70 -13.52 -11.96
CA PRO A 127 5.97 -14.96 -11.95
C PRO A 127 7.29 -15.29 -11.23
N ALA A 128 7.31 -16.37 -10.46
CA ALA A 128 8.45 -16.86 -9.69
C ALA A 128 8.94 -15.92 -8.55
N LYS A 129 8.16 -14.91 -8.15
CA LYS A 129 8.43 -14.10 -6.96
C LYS A 129 7.65 -14.63 -5.77
N ASN A 130 8.34 -14.73 -4.64
CA ASN A 130 7.71 -15.04 -3.36
C ASN A 130 7.40 -13.74 -2.59
N ILE A 131 6.25 -13.74 -1.97
CA ILE A 131 5.75 -12.64 -1.14
C ILE A 131 6.20 -12.90 0.29
N VAL A 132 6.87 -11.95 0.91
CA VAL A 132 7.29 -12.05 2.32
C VAL A 132 6.25 -11.46 3.27
N GLY A 133 5.31 -10.67 2.77
CA GLY A 133 4.27 -10.08 3.59
C GLY A 133 3.31 -9.19 2.78
N VAL A 134 2.34 -8.64 3.48
CA VAL A 134 1.31 -7.76 2.91
C VAL A 134 1.14 -6.50 3.73
N ILE A 135 0.66 -5.44 3.08
CA ILE A 135 0.28 -4.20 3.74
C ILE A 135 -1.24 -4.16 3.83
N ALA A 136 -1.74 -4.16 5.05
CA ALA A 136 -3.15 -4.23 5.37
C ALA A 136 -3.63 -2.99 6.15
N TYR A 137 -4.94 -2.73 6.10
CA TYR A 137 -5.59 -1.70 6.90
C TYR A 137 -6.78 -2.32 7.62
N ASP A 138 -6.69 -2.43 8.95
CA ASP A 138 -7.72 -3.04 9.77
C ASP A 138 -7.64 -2.57 11.23
N ASP A 139 -8.52 -3.10 12.08
CA ASP A 139 -8.54 -2.81 13.51
C ASP A 139 -7.37 -3.48 14.24
N ALA A 140 -6.78 -2.74 15.17
CA ALA A 140 -5.68 -3.23 16.02
C ALA A 140 -6.08 -4.48 16.84
N GLU A 141 -7.36 -4.63 17.18
CA GLU A 141 -7.85 -5.85 17.87
C GLU A 141 -7.77 -7.08 16.98
N LEU A 142 -8.12 -6.94 15.70
CA LEU A 142 -7.95 -8.02 14.73
C LEU A 142 -6.46 -8.39 14.61
N PHE A 143 -5.58 -7.40 14.45
CA PHE A 143 -4.14 -7.68 14.36
C PHE A 143 -3.59 -8.37 15.60
N ARG A 144 -4.02 -7.99 16.82
CA ARG A 144 -3.65 -8.71 18.05
C ARG A 144 -4.17 -10.14 18.07
N GLY A 145 -5.36 -10.38 17.57
CA GLY A 145 -5.93 -11.72 17.44
C GLY A 145 -5.17 -12.63 16.46
N LEU A 146 -4.39 -12.06 15.56
CA LEU A 146 -3.56 -12.78 14.59
C LEU A 146 -2.12 -13.02 15.09
N ALA A 147 -1.69 -12.40 16.18
CA ALA A 147 -0.31 -12.44 16.65
C ALA A 147 0.23 -13.86 16.90
N ASP A 148 -0.62 -14.78 17.38
CA ASP A 148 -0.26 -16.17 17.67
C ASP A 148 -0.42 -17.11 16.46
N ASN A 149 -0.72 -16.57 15.26
CA ASN A 149 -0.86 -17.41 14.07
C ASN A 149 0.53 -17.89 13.59
N PRO A 150 0.79 -19.22 13.57
CA PRO A 150 2.11 -19.76 13.23
C PRO A 150 2.55 -19.52 11.78
N GLN A 151 1.65 -19.09 10.91
CA GLN A 151 1.96 -18.73 9.53
C GLN A 151 2.46 -17.28 9.40
N LEU A 152 2.39 -16.50 10.49
CA LEU A 152 2.84 -15.11 10.52
C LEU A 152 4.12 -14.98 11.34
N GLY A 153 5.06 -14.22 10.82
CA GLY A 153 6.34 -13.97 11.47
C GLY A 153 6.36 -12.69 12.29
N ALA A 154 5.63 -11.65 11.85
CA ALA A 154 5.52 -10.39 12.56
C ALA A 154 4.30 -9.59 12.08
N ILE A 155 3.76 -8.72 12.94
CA ILE A 155 2.74 -7.73 12.60
C ILE A 155 3.19 -6.37 13.13
N GLU A 156 3.66 -5.51 12.23
CA GLU A 156 4.10 -4.16 12.56
C GLU A 156 2.99 -3.15 12.24
N VAL A 157 2.55 -2.38 13.23
CA VAL A 157 1.42 -1.45 13.12
C VAL A 157 1.90 -0.01 13.15
N LEU A 158 1.43 0.81 12.20
CA LEU A 158 1.67 2.25 12.17
C LEU A 158 0.73 3.02 13.11
N PRO A 159 1.10 4.25 13.50
CA PRO A 159 0.18 5.16 14.18
C PRO A 159 -1.11 5.40 13.37
N GLN A 160 -2.23 5.64 14.06
CA GLN A 160 -3.55 5.89 13.43
C GLN A 160 -3.57 7.02 12.39
N GLY A 161 -2.67 7.99 12.51
CA GLY A 161 -2.55 9.11 11.57
C GLY A 161 -1.85 8.77 10.25
N ALA A 162 -1.31 7.56 10.10
CA ALA A 162 -0.63 7.14 8.89
C ALA A 162 -1.61 7.03 7.72
N ALA A 163 -1.25 7.60 6.58
CA ALA A 163 -2.09 7.59 5.38
C ALA A 163 -1.41 6.83 4.24
N TRP A 164 -2.20 6.06 3.48
CA TRP A 164 -1.70 5.33 2.30
C TRP A 164 -0.94 6.25 1.35
N GLY A 165 0.24 5.80 0.92
CA GLY A 165 1.12 6.56 0.04
C GLY A 165 1.98 7.62 0.74
N ARG A 166 1.82 7.85 2.05
CA ARG A 166 2.59 8.83 2.83
C ARG A 166 3.62 8.21 3.76
N PHE A 167 3.60 6.91 3.99
CA PHE A 167 4.62 6.17 4.75
C PHE A 167 5.54 5.38 3.81
N GLY A 168 6.73 5.07 4.31
CA GLY A 168 7.67 4.20 3.62
C GLY A 168 7.36 2.73 3.87
N VAL A 169 7.82 1.86 2.97
CA VAL A 169 7.84 0.41 3.20
C VAL A 169 9.20 -0.11 2.78
N ARG A 170 9.86 -0.86 3.66
CA ARG A 170 11.12 -1.54 3.41
C ARG A 170 10.88 -3.04 3.29
N PRO A 171 11.71 -3.75 2.53
CA PRO A 171 11.68 -5.21 2.54
C PRO A 171 12.04 -5.76 3.92
N VAL A 172 11.62 -7.00 4.17
CA VAL A 172 12.00 -7.78 5.35
C VAL A 172 12.71 -9.04 4.87
N ALA A 173 13.89 -9.30 5.39
CA ALA A 173 14.58 -10.56 5.19
C ALA A 173 14.10 -11.52 6.28
N VAL A 174 13.34 -12.53 5.89
CA VAL A 174 12.90 -13.63 6.76
C VAL A 174 14.00 -14.69 6.70
N ASP A 175 14.68 -14.92 7.84
CA ASP A 175 15.80 -15.87 7.98
C ASP A 175 15.29 -17.31 8.20
#